data_bf5e9e7382f48bc19f47e722b0d0d96e
#
_entry.id   bf5e9e7382f48bc19f47e722b0d0d96e
#
_cell.length_a   1.000
_cell.length_b   1.000
_cell.length_c   1.000
_cell.angle_alpha   90.00
_cell.angle_beta   90.00
_cell.angle_gamma   90.00
#
_symmetry.space_group_name_H-M   'P 1'
#
loop_
_entity.id
_entity.type
_entity.pdbx_description
1 polymer ?
#
loop_
_entity_poly.entity_id
_entity_poly.type
_entity_poly.pdbx_seq_one_letter_code
_entity_poly.pdbx_strand_id
1 'polypeptide(L)'
;TAASFNTDPYAFVTDPLTQQAIKQLASDSVIVNSSSSNGITYSKSNSFGAMLQLNCKLNSRGRNVTVRGDMSYTDSKSNSLSTNNVHLYQIQNALGQDSTYQTNRYNLAPSTKWSYTLQATYSDPLWKATFLQLRYRFQYSFSKSDRSTYDFSNLGEDFFSTVSPAYRNWNNYLNLLSNPWTSYLDSDLSRYSSYKNYTHNIELMLRM
;
A
#
# COMPACT_ATOMS: atom_id res chain seq x y z
N THR A 1 -12.08 5.01 -12.62
CA THR A 1 -13.45 4.96 -12.05
C THR A 1 -13.86 3.51 -11.91
N ALA A 2 -14.34 3.10 -10.76
CA ALA A 2 -14.89 1.79 -10.48
C ALA A 2 -16.33 1.96 -9.97
N ALA A 3 -17.22 1.07 -10.38
CA ALA A 3 -18.60 1.04 -9.92
C ALA A 3 -18.95 -0.37 -9.44
N SER A 4 -19.70 -0.46 -8.38
CA SER A 4 -20.25 -1.71 -7.85
C SER A 4 -21.69 -1.51 -7.38
N PHE A 5 -22.44 -2.60 -7.33
CA PHE A 5 -23.80 -2.60 -6.80
C PHE A 5 -24.08 -3.91 -6.08
N ASN A 6 -24.96 -3.86 -5.11
CA ASN A 6 -25.50 -5.02 -4.42
C ASN A 6 -26.99 -5.14 -4.73
N THR A 7 -27.44 -6.36 -4.94
CA THR A 7 -28.83 -6.69 -5.24
C THR A 7 -29.38 -7.64 -4.18
N ASP A 8 -30.70 -7.70 -4.05
CA ASP A 8 -31.33 -8.70 -3.21
C ASP A 8 -31.09 -10.09 -3.82
N PRO A 9 -30.41 -11.01 -3.10
CA PRO A 9 -30.09 -12.34 -3.62
C PRO A 9 -31.32 -13.22 -3.89
N TYR A 10 -32.47 -12.90 -3.30
CA TYR A 10 -33.73 -13.63 -3.51
C TYR A 10 -34.52 -13.14 -4.73
N ALA A 11 -34.12 -12.03 -5.34
CA ALA A 11 -34.77 -11.50 -6.52
C ALA A 11 -34.30 -12.12 -7.85
N PHE A 12 -33.23 -12.93 -7.81
CA PHE A 12 -32.65 -13.52 -9.02
C PHE A 12 -33.32 -14.80 -9.44
N VAL A 13 -33.88 -14.78 -10.65
CA VAL A 13 -34.35 -15.98 -11.35
C VAL A 13 -33.34 -16.48 -12.38
N THR A 14 -32.36 -15.63 -12.77
CA THR A 14 -31.30 -15.91 -13.75
C THR A 14 -29.95 -15.45 -13.26
N ASP A 15 -28.86 -15.83 -13.93
CA ASP A 15 -27.50 -15.43 -13.57
C ASP A 15 -27.36 -13.90 -13.40
N PRO A 16 -27.10 -13.42 -12.16
CA PRO A 16 -27.06 -12.00 -11.83
C PRO A 16 -25.87 -11.25 -12.46
N LEU A 17 -24.89 -11.97 -13.00
CA LEU A 17 -23.67 -11.38 -13.55
C LEU A 17 -23.79 -10.98 -15.01
N THR A 18 -24.89 -11.28 -15.67
CA THR A 18 -25.11 -10.83 -17.05
C THR A 18 -25.45 -9.34 -17.11
N GLN A 19 -24.87 -8.64 -18.08
CA GLN A 19 -25.15 -7.20 -18.28
C GLN A 19 -26.64 -6.90 -18.52
N GLN A 20 -27.38 -7.84 -19.11
CA GLN A 20 -28.82 -7.72 -19.33
C GLN A 20 -29.60 -7.83 -18.03
N ALA A 21 -29.25 -8.78 -17.15
CA ALA A 21 -29.84 -8.92 -15.83
C ALA A 21 -29.57 -7.66 -14.97
N ILE A 22 -28.37 -7.10 -15.03
CA ILE A 22 -28.00 -5.87 -14.32
C ILE A 22 -28.89 -4.68 -14.77
N LYS A 23 -29.10 -4.51 -16.07
CA LYS A 23 -29.96 -3.44 -16.58
C LYS A 23 -31.45 -3.63 -16.21
N GLN A 24 -31.93 -4.85 -16.21
CA GLN A 24 -33.29 -5.18 -15.84
C GLN A 24 -33.55 -4.96 -14.35
N LEU A 25 -32.61 -5.38 -13.52
CA LEU A 25 -32.62 -5.16 -12.07
C LEU A 25 -32.60 -3.68 -11.68
N ALA A 26 -31.86 -2.85 -12.42
CA ALA A 26 -31.88 -1.40 -12.22
C ALA A 26 -33.24 -0.77 -12.51
N SER A 27 -33.99 -1.31 -13.49
CA SER A 27 -35.32 -0.85 -13.81
C SER A 27 -36.40 -1.30 -12.81
N ASP A 28 -36.15 -2.42 -12.13
CA ASP A 28 -37.17 -3.07 -11.26
C ASP A 28 -36.97 -2.72 -9.76
N SER A 29 -36.10 -1.77 -9.46
CA SER A 29 -35.76 -1.33 -8.06
C SER A 29 -35.31 -2.45 -7.13
N VAL A 30 -34.72 -3.49 -7.70
CA VAL A 30 -34.21 -4.65 -6.93
C VAL A 30 -32.79 -4.41 -6.36
N ILE A 31 -32.14 -3.37 -6.85
CA ILE A 31 -30.79 -2.99 -6.38
C ILE A 31 -30.90 -2.44 -4.96
N VAL A 32 -30.13 -3.02 -4.04
CA VAL A 32 -30.04 -2.57 -2.64
C VAL A 32 -29.17 -1.31 -2.51
N ASN A 33 -28.03 -1.34 -3.16
CA ASN A 33 -27.13 -0.18 -3.22
C ASN A 33 -26.27 -0.20 -4.48
N SER A 34 -25.79 0.95 -4.86
CA SER A 34 -24.76 1.10 -5.87
C SER A 34 -23.62 1.98 -5.33
N SER A 35 -22.42 1.72 -5.79
CA SER A 35 -21.25 2.49 -5.41
C SER A 35 -20.42 2.82 -6.64
N SER A 36 -20.01 4.06 -6.73
CA SER A 36 -19.13 4.57 -7.78
C SER A 36 -17.91 5.20 -7.15
N SER A 37 -16.73 4.72 -7.51
CA SER A 37 -15.45 5.22 -6.96
C SER A 37 -14.59 5.81 -8.06
N ASN A 38 -14.06 6.97 -7.79
CA ASN A 38 -13.08 7.64 -8.63
C ASN A 38 -11.88 8.06 -7.80
N GLY A 39 -10.67 7.93 -8.35
CA GLY A 39 -9.48 8.31 -7.62
C GLY A 39 -8.26 8.50 -8.50
N ILE A 40 -7.33 9.25 -7.98
CA ILE A 40 -6.01 9.45 -8.57
C ILE A 40 -4.95 9.25 -7.49
N THR A 41 -3.88 8.56 -7.86
CA THR A 41 -2.75 8.32 -6.97
C THR A 41 -1.46 8.75 -7.65
N TYR A 42 -0.65 9.49 -6.92
CA TYR A 42 0.70 9.84 -7.29
C TYR A 42 1.67 9.22 -6.30
N SER A 43 2.61 8.42 -6.80
CA SER A 43 3.64 7.81 -5.98
C SER A 43 5.02 8.12 -6.54
N LYS A 44 5.94 8.48 -5.64
CA LYS A 44 7.35 8.68 -5.94
C LYS A 44 8.17 7.88 -4.94
N SER A 45 9.12 7.10 -5.46
CA SER A 45 10.03 6.31 -4.64
C SER A 45 11.47 6.55 -5.09
N ASN A 46 12.34 6.79 -4.12
CA ASN A 46 13.77 6.86 -4.31
C ASN A 46 14.39 5.71 -3.55
N SER A 47 15.22 4.91 -4.22
CA SER A 47 15.91 3.78 -3.62
C SER A 47 17.40 3.90 -3.85
N PHE A 48 18.16 3.59 -2.81
CA PHE A 48 19.61 3.49 -2.84
C PHE A 48 20.02 2.15 -2.25
N GLY A 49 20.95 1.47 -2.89
CA GLY A 49 21.53 0.22 -2.40
C GLY A 49 23.04 0.21 -2.59
N ALA A 50 23.72 -0.34 -1.62
CA ALA A 50 25.17 -0.54 -1.65
C ALA A 50 25.52 -1.95 -1.14
N MET A 51 26.52 -2.56 -1.76
CA MET A 51 27.08 -3.84 -1.36
C MET A 51 28.59 -3.77 -1.34
N LEU A 52 29.17 -4.31 -0.27
CA LEU A 52 30.62 -4.50 -0.13
C LEU A 52 30.87 -5.96 0.20
N GLN A 53 31.82 -6.57 -0.51
CA GLN A 53 32.25 -7.93 -0.24
C GLN A 53 33.77 -7.99 -0.18
N LEU A 54 34.29 -8.57 0.90
CA LEU A 54 35.70 -8.84 1.12
C LEU A 54 35.91 -10.35 1.20
N ASN A 55 36.86 -10.85 0.41
CA ASN A 55 37.27 -12.24 0.43
C ASN A 55 38.73 -12.33 0.88
N CYS A 56 38.97 -13.00 1.99
CA CYS A 56 40.30 -13.19 2.54
C CYS A 56 40.67 -14.67 2.52
N LYS A 57 41.75 -15.00 1.81
CA LYS A 57 42.34 -16.32 1.87
C LYS A 57 43.25 -16.38 3.09
N LEU A 58 43.00 -17.30 4.03
CA LEU A 58 43.73 -17.42 5.28
C LEU A 58 44.97 -18.28 5.18
N ASN A 59 44.97 -19.28 4.30
CA ASN A 59 46.12 -20.15 4.09
C ASN A 59 46.17 -20.75 2.68
N SER A 60 47.27 -21.40 2.36
CA SER A 60 47.46 -22.09 1.05
C SER A 60 46.59 -23.32 0.88
N ARG A 61 46.03 -23.89 1.96
CA ARG A 61 45.15 -25.07 1.93
C ARG A 61 43.72 -24.76 1.52
N GLY A 62 43.36 -23.48 1.29
CA GLY A 62 42.05 -23.09 0.81
C GLY A 62 41.07 -22.59 1.87
N ARG A 63 41.52 -22.41 3.12
CA ARG A 63 40.73 -21.68 4.13
C ARG A 63 40.46 -20.26 3.69
N ASN A 64 39.22 -19.88 3.79
CA ASN A 64 38.82 -18.51 3.42
C ASN A 64 37.75 -17.94 4.36
N VAL A 65 37.74 -16.63 4.46
CA VAL A 65 36.69 -15.87 5.11
C VAL A 65 36.14 -14.88 4.08
N THR A 66 34.82 -14.87 3.95
CA THR A 66 34.10 -13.89 3.16
C THR A 66 33.24 -13.07 4.10
N VAL A 67 33.41 -11.75 4.07
CA VAL A 67 32.53 -10.80 4.75
C VAL A 67 31.80 -10.01 3.71
N ARG A 68 30.48 -9.99 3.81
CA ARG A 68 29.60 -9.25 2.91
C ARG A 68 28.69 -8.34 3.71
N GLY A 69 28.66 -7.09 3.32
CA GLY A 69 27.73 -6.09 3.83
C GLY A 69 26.84 -5.60 2.72
N ASP A 70 25.53 -5.63 2.93
CA ASP A 70 24.52 -5.08 2.04
C ASP A 70 23.74 -4.01 2.81
N MET A 71 23.49 -2.87 2.17
CA MET A 71 22.66 -1.80 2.70
C MET A 71 21.64 -1.40 1.66
N SER A 72 20.40 -1.18 2.09
CA SER A 72 19.36 -0.59 1.25
C SER A 72 18.59 0.48 2.00
N TYR A 73 18.23 1.53 1.29
CA TYR A 73 17.40 2.62 1.74
C TYR A 73 16.33 2.90 0.69
N THR A 74 15.09 3.09 1.13
CA THR A 74 13.99 3.48 0.27
C THR A 74 13.16 4.54 0.97
N ASP A 75 12.97 5.66 0.30
CA ASP A 75 12.05 6.72 0.70
C ASP A 75 10.94 6.82 -0.33
N SER A 76 9.71 6.68 0.10
CA SER A 76 8.53 6.68 -0.75
C SER A 76 7.51 7.67 -0.24
N LYS A 77 6.89 8.41 -1.14
CA LYS A 77 5.75 9.28 -0.87
C LYS A 77 4.62 8.87 -1.80
N SER A 78 3.49 8.56 -1.21
CA SER A 78 2.27 8.28 -1.95
C SER A 78 1.18 9.24 -1.53
N ASN A 79 0.59 9.90 -2.50
CA ASN A 79 -0.50 10.82 -2.31
C ASN A 79 -1.68 10.31 -3.12
N SER A 80 -2.83 10.16 -2.52
CA SER A 80 -4.03 9.73 -3.22
C SER A 80 -5.22 10.60 -2.88
N LEU A 81 -6.01 10.88 -3.89
CA LEU A 81 -7.29 11.56 -3.78
C LEU A 81 -8.36 10.59 -4.25
N SER A 82 -9.39 10.37 -3.45
CA SER A 82 -10.46 9.44 -3.75
C SER A 82 -11.83 10.04 -3.43
N THR A 83 -12.77 9.80 -4.33
CA THR A 83 -14.18 10.11 -4.16
C THR A 83 -14.96 8.81 -4.30
N ASN A 84 -15.84 8.52 -3.37
CA ASN A 84 -16.74 7.38 -3.43
C ASN A 84 -18.17 7.86 -3.19
N ASN A 85 -19.02 7.62 -4.17
CA ASN A 85 -20.45 7.94 -4.11
C ASN A 85 -21.23 6.65 -3.88
N VAL A 86 -22.05 6.60 -2.85
CA VAL A 86 -22.89 5.46 -2.53
C VAL A 86 -24.35 5.88 -2.59
N HIS A 87 -25.14 5.12 -3.32
CA HIS A 87 -26.57 5.29 -3.44
C HIS A 87 -27.26 4.09 -2.80
N LEU A 88 -28.15 4.35 -1.84
CA LEU A 88 -28.91 3.36 -1.08
C LEU A 88 -30.37 3.41 -1.52
N TYR A 89 -30.80 2.46 -2.34
CA TYR A 89 -32.14 2.45 -2.96
C TYR A 89 -33.27 2.03 -2.02
N GLN A 90 -32.93 1.35 -0.92
CA GLN A 90 -33.91 0.86 0.06
C GLN A 90 -33.98 1.66 1.34
N ILE A 91 -33.09 2.66 1.47
CA ILE A 91 -33.04 3.55 2.64
C ILE A 91 -33.42 4.94 2.19
N GLN A 92 -34.54 5.43 2.67
CA GLN A 92 -35.03 6.76 2.36
C GLN A 92 -34.57 7.78 3.40
N ASN A 93 -34.26 8.97 2.94
CA ASN A 93 -34.00 10.14 3.79
C ASN A 93 -35.34 10.68 4.38
N ALA A 94 -35.25 11.69 5.23
CA ALA A 94 -36.43 12.32 5.86
C ALA A 94 -37.43 12.92 4.86
N LEU A 95 -37.04 13.10 3.58
CA LEU A 95 -37.88 13.61 2.49
C LEU A 95 -38.49 12.50 1.63
N GLY A 96 -38.29 11.23 1.97
CA GLY A 96 -38.77 10.08 1.21
C GLY A 96 -38.02 9.80 -0.09
N GLN A 97 -36.82 10.37 -0.26
CA GLN A 97 -35.91 10.10 -1.38
C GLN A 97 -34.87 9.06 -0.98
N ASP A 98 -34.32 8.35 -1.95
CA ASP A 98 -33.22 7.41 -1.71
C ASP A 98 -32.04 8.12 -1.04
N SER A 99 -31.46 7.44 -0.08
CA SER A 99 -30.33 7.99 0.67
C SER A 99 -29.04 7.88 -0.15
N THR A 100 -28.33 8.98 -0.26
CA THR A 100 -27.01 9.04 -0.90
C THR A 100 -25.99 9.59 0.07
N TYR A 101 -24.77 9.12 -0.04
CA TYR A 101 -23.65 9.75 0.66
C TYR A 101 -22.37 9.68 -0.18
N GLN A 102 -21.52 10.67 0.01
CA GLN A 102 -20.26 10.78 -0.67
C GLN A 102 -19.12 10.84 0.36
N THR A 103 -18.06 10.13 0.08
CA THR A 103 -16.80 10.27 0.83
C THR A 103 -15.72 10.82 -0.11
N ASN A 104 -15.08 11.90 0.33
CA ASN A 104 -13.97 12.54 -0.38
C ASN A 104 -12.76 12.54 0.54
N ARG A 105 -11.68 11.86 0.16
CA ARG A 105 -10.51 11.70 1.01
C ARG A 105 -9.23 11.99 0.26
N TYR A 106 -8.37 12.73 0.92
CA TYR A 106 -7.00 12.91 0.53
C TYR A 106 -6.08 12.18 1.51
N ASN A 107 -5.24 11.29 1.01
CA ASN A 107 -4.32 10.53 1.82
C ASN A 107 -2.89 10.90 1.45
N LEU A 108 -2.09 11.18 2.47
CA LEU A 108 -0.64 11.27 2.40
C LEU A 108 -0.05 10.06 3.10
N ALA A 109 0.81 9.32 2.42
CA ALA A 109 1.44 8.13 2.99
C ALA A 109 2.95 8.12 2.70
N PRO A 110 3.73 8.99 3.36
CA PRO A 110 5.18 8.88 3.34
C PRO A 110 5.62 7.62 4.07
N SER A 111 6.60 6.93 3.51
CA SER A 111 7.22 5.78 4.14
C SER A 111 8.71 5.73 3.90
N THR A 112 9.45 5.41 4.95
CA THR A 112 10.90 5.24 4.89
C THR A 112 11.23 3.82 5.33
N LYS A 113 12.04 3.15 4.52
CA LYS A 113 12.55 1.80 4.84
C LYS A 113 14.06 1.80 4.67
N TRP A 114 14.75 1.19 5.59
CA TRP A 114 16.15 0.91 5.45
C TRP A 114 16.51 -0.41 6.10
N SER A 115 17.46 -1.08 5.51
CA SER A 115 17.95 -2.34 6.02
C SER A 115 19.44 -2.45 5.77
N TYR A 116 20.12 -3.18 6.64
CA TYR A 116 21.46 -3.63 6.39
C TYR A 116 21.60 -5.10 6.79
N THR A 117 22.39 -5.80 6.04
CA THR A 117 22.72 -7.20 6.26
C THR A 117 24.23 -7.31 6.34
N LEU A 118 24.73 -7.94 7.38
CA LEU A 118 26.12 -8.33 7.51
C LEU A 118 26.20 -9.84 7.52
N GLN A 119 26.97 -10.41 6.62
CA GLN A 119 27.18 -11.84 6.52
C GLN A 119 28.67 -12.15 6.60
N ALA A 120 29.05 -13.03 7.50
CA ALA A 120 30.37 -13.62 7.58
C ALA A 120 30.27 -15.10 7.23
N THR A 121 31.13 -15.57 6.35
CA THR A 121 31.19 -16.97 5.93
C THR A 121 32.62 -17.44 6.09
N TYR A 122 32.82 -18.45 6.91
CA TYR A 122 34.08 -19.16 7.05
C TYR A 122 34.02 -20.49 6.33
N SER A 123 35.03 -20.81 5.55
CA SER A 123 35.09 -22.10 4.83
C SER A 123 36.44 -22.76 5.09
N ASP A 124 36.39 -24.01 5.55
CA ASP A 124 37.57 -24.85 5.84
C ASP A 124 37.55 -26.11 5.01
N PRO A 125 38.53 -26.36 4.15
CA PRO A 125 38.66 -27.66 3.49
C PRO A 125 39.08 -28.73 4.48
N LEU A 126 38.24 -29.73 4.68
CA LEU A 126 38.54 -30.87 5.55
C LEU A 126 39.30 -31.98 4.82
N TRP A 127 38.86 -32.30 3.56
CA TRP A 127 39.45 -33.28 2.66
C TRP A 127 39.48 -32.79 1.24
N LYS A 128 40.00 -33.62 0.31
CA LYS A 128 40.19 -33.21 -1.12
C LYS A 128 38.94 -32.65 -1.83
N ALA A 129 37.76 -33.06 -1.41
CA ALA A 129 36.49 -32.57 -2.01
C ALA A 129 35.47 -32.11 -0.97
N THR A 130 35.83 -32.08 0.32
CA THR A 130 34.90 -31.76 1.41
C THR A 130 35.25 -30.48 2.10
N PHE A 131 34.28 -29.57 2.23
CA PHE A 131 34.41 -28.26 2.87
C PHE A 131 33.40 -28.15 4.01
N LEU A 132 33.86 -27.70 5.15
CA LEU A 132 33.01 -27.23 6.25
C LEU A 132 32.80 -25.72 6.07
N GLN A 133 31.55 -25.29 6.04
CA GLN A 133 31.20 -23.89 5.91
C GLN A 133 30.35 -23.47 7.10
N LEU A 134 30.81 -22.45 7.81
CA LEU A 134 30.05 -21.77 8.84
C LEU A 134 29.66 -20.38 8.31
N ARG A 135 28.36 -20.09 8.34
CA ARG A 135 27.81 -18.81 7.94
C ARG A 135 27.06 -18.19 9.10
N TYR A 136 27.39 -16.95 9.38
CA TYR A 136 26.59 -16.09 10.25
C TYR A 136 26.06 -14.93 9.45
N ARG A 137 24.75 -14.66 9.59
CA ARG A 137 24.08 -13.54 8.96
C ARG A 137 23.29 -12.76 10.00
N PHE A 138 23.61 -11.49 10.09
CA PHE A 138 22.86 -10.51 10.85
C PHE A 138 22.10 -9.61 9.87
N GLN A 139 20.81 -9.41 10.12
CA GLN A 139 20.00 -8.49 9.34
C GLN A 139 19.23 -7.57 10.28
N TYR A 140 19.31 -6.29 10.01
CA TYR A 140 18.46 -5.27 10.61
C TYR A 140 17.57 -4.66 9.55
N SER A 141 16.30 -4.46 9.86
CA SER A 141 15.38 -3.70 9.02
C SER A 141 14.56 -2.74 9.86
N PHE A 142 14.38 -1.56 9.33
CA PHE A 142 13.56 -0.50 9.87
C PHE A 142 12.55 -0.06 8.83
N SER A 143 11.29 0.09 9.23
CA SER A 143 10.22 0.63 8.40
C SER A 143 9.42 1.61 9.22
N LYS A 144 9.24 2.80 8.67
CA LYS A 144 8.40 3.85 9.21
C LYS A 144 7.37 4.23 8.16
N SER A 145 6.11 4.33 8.56
CA SER A 145 5.04 4.82 7.71
C SER A 145 4.18 5.78 8.52
N ASP A 146 3.87 6.92 7.92
CA ASP A 146 3.06 7.97 8.52
C ASP A 146 1.94 8.31 7.54
N ARG A 147 0.78 7.68 7.75
CA ARG A 147 -0.39 7.92 6.91
C ARG A 147 -1.28 8.96 7.56
N SER A 148 -1.45 10.07 6.86
CA SER A 148 -2.40 11.14 7.21
C SER A 148 -3.55 11.12 6.23
N THR A 149 -4.77 11.08 6.73
CA THR A 149 -6.00 11.10 5.96
C THR A 149 -6.74 12.40 6.26
N TYR A 150 -7.16 13.09 5.22
CA TYR A 150 -7.95 14.31 5.28
C TYR A 150 -9.31 14.00 4.68
N ASP A 151 -10.37 14.24 5.44
CA ASP A 151 -11.73 13.90 5.05
C ASP A 151 -12.51 15.18 4.70
N PHE A 152 -12.97 15.26 3.46
CA PHE A 152 -13.74 16.38 2.91
C PHE A 152 -15.24 16.04 2.78
N SER A 153 -15.68 14.91 3.32
CA SER A 153 -17.05 14.42 3.15
C SER A 153 -18.11 15.40 3.68
N ASN A 154 -17.74 16.25 4.66
CA ASN A 154 -18.63 17.23 5.24
C ASN A 154 -18.86 18.48 4.35
N LEU A 155 -18.19 18.60 3.21
CA LEU A 155 -18.33 19.77 2.33
C LEU A 155 -19.54 19.70 1.39
N GLY A 156 -20.34 18.63 1.46
CA GLY A 156 -21.49 18.40 0.62
C GLY A 156 -21.17 17.54 -0.60
N GLU A 157 -22.21 16.87 -1.09
CA GLU A 157 -22.10 15.87 -2.16
C GLU A 157 -21.63 16.49 -3.49
N ASP A 158 -22.06 17.72 -3.76
CA ASP A 158 -21.82 18.37 -5.05
C ASP A 158 -20.51 19.18 -5.11
N PHE A 159 -19.85 19.36 -3.98
CA PHE A 159 -18.68 20.24 -3.93
C PHE A 159 -17.57 19.84 -4.90
N PHE A 160 -17.32 18.55 -5.02
CA PHE A 160 -16.31 18.00 -5.93
C PHE A 160 -16.88 17.35 -7.20
N SER A 161 -18.19 17.32 -7.38
CA SER A 161 -18.84 16.64 -8.51
C SER A 161 -18.43 17.21 -9.87
N THR A 162 -18.19 18.51 -9.92
CA THR A 162 -17.81 19.25 -11.14
C THR A 162 -16.30 19.28 -11.39
N VAL A 163 -15.49 18.83 -10.45
CA VAL A 163 -14.03 18.90 -10.52
C VAL A 163 -13.43 17.52 -10.68
N SER A 164 -12.88 17.25 -11.83
CA SER A 164 -12.08 16.05 -12.06
C SER A 164 -10.60 16.35 -11.80
N PRO A 165 -9.92 15.64 -10.89
CA PRO A 165 -8.49 15.82 -10.70
C PRO A 165 -7.73 15.41 -11.96
N ALA A 166 -6.96 16.35 -12.52
CA ALA A 166 -6.15 16.09 -13.70
C ALA A 166 -4.83 15.45 -13.30
N TYR A 167 -4.32 14.56 -14.15
CA TYR A 167 -3.00 13.96 -13.97
C TYR A 167 -1.91 15.04 -13.82
N ARG A 168 -1.09 14.94 -12.79
CA ARG A 168 -0.03 15.88 -12.40
C ARG A 168 -0.49 17.28 -11.95
N ASN A 169 -1.75 17.63 -12.04
CA ASN A 169 -2.26 18.93 -11.64
C ASN A 169 -3.41 18.83 -10.63
N TRP A 170 -3.48 17.76 -9.89
CA TRP A 170 -4.50 17.50 -8.90
C TRP A 170 -4.43 18.39 -7.65
N ASN A 171 -3.31 19.11 -7.43
CA ASN A 171 -3.23 20.12 -6.39
C ASN A 171 -4.27 21.24 -6.56
N ASN A 172 -4.69 21.53 -7.80
CA ASN A 172 -5.74 22.49 -8.05
C ASN A 172 -7.08 22.09 -7.41
N TYR A 173 -7.31 20.79 -7.27
CA TYR A 173 -8.47 20.27 -6.57
C TYR A 173 -8.47 20.66 -5.09
N LEU A 174 -7.33 20.64 -4.42
CA LEU A 174 -7.18 21.06 -3.03
C LEU A 174 -7.28 22.57 -2.84
N ASN A 175 -7.01 23.33 -3.89
CA ASN A 175 -7.10 24.81 -3.87
C ASN A 175 -8.54 25.33 -3.94
N LEU A 176 -9.51 24.48 -4.22
CA LEU A 176 -10.94 24.82 -4.21
C LEU A 176 -11.51 24.89 -2.79
N LEU A 177 -10.79 24.35 -1.81
CA LEU A 177 -11.20 24.37 -0.42
C LEU A 177 -11.15 25.80 0.14
N SER A 178 -12.19 26.19 0.85
CA SER A 178 -12.27 27.49 1.53
C SER A 178 -11.24 27.62 2.66
N ASN A 179 -10.92 26.51 3.30
CA ASN A 179 -9.90 26.42 4.36
C ASN A 179 -8.71 25.60 3.84
N PRO A 180 -7.51 25.76 4.40
CA PRO A 180 -6.37 24.92 4.09
C PRO A 180 -6.73 23.43 4.28
N TRP A 181 -6.37 22.59 3.31
CA TRP A 181 -6.68 21.15 3.37
C TRP A 181 -6.17 20.46 4.63
N THR A 182 -5.14 21.01 5.28
CA THR A 182 -4.59 20.51 6.56
C THR A 182 -5.56 20.63 7.73
N SER A 183 -6.57 21.50 7.66
CA SER A 183 -7.59 21.65 8.71
C SER A 183 -8.62 20.51 8.71
N TYR A 184 -8.64 19.69 7.67
CA TYR A 184 -9.53 18.54 7.52
C TYR A 184 -8.89 17.22 7.94
N LEU A 185 -7.80 17.28 8.72
CA LEU A 185 -7.12 16.08 9.21
C LEU A 185 -8.08 15.24 10.07
N ASP A 186 -8.26 13.98 9.66
CA ASP A 186 -8.97 12.99 10.42
C ASP A 186 -7.97 12.11 11.20
N SER A 187 -7.97 12.25 12.52
CA SER A 187 -7.08 11.52 13.42
C SER A 187 -7.42 10.04 13.49
N ASP A 188 -8.69 9.67 13.35
CA ASP A 188 -9.16 8.30 13.49
C ASP A 188 -8.80 7.46 12.24
N LEU A 189 -8.73 8.12 11.09
CA LEU A 189 -8.30 7.52 9.84
C LEU A 189 -6.78 7.64 9.59
N SER A 190 -6.09 8.42 10.39
CA SER A 190 -4.64 8.62 10.30
C SER A 190 -3.89 7.58 11.14
N ARG A 191 -2.76 7.11 10.63
CA ARG A 191 -2.00 6.05 11.32
C ARG A 191 -0.51 6.24 11.15
N TYR A 192 0.17 6.27 12.29
CA TYR A 192 1.62 6.16 12.37
C TYR A 192 2.03 4.74 12.73
N SER A 193 3.02 4.19 12.03
CA SER A 193 3.62 2.92 12.37
C SER A 193 5.13 2.97 12.23
N SER A 194 5.82 2.36 13.18
CA SER A 194 7.27 2.17 13.15
C SER A 194 7.60 0.74 13.56
N TYR A 195 8.39 0.08 12.75
CA TYR A 195 8.76 -1.31 12.95
C TYR A 195 10.27 -1.50 12.83
N LYS A 196 10.85 -2.19 13.80
CA LYS A 196 12.27 -2.59 13.82
C LYS A 196 12.36 -4.10 13.92
N ASN A 197 13.15 -4.72 13.08
CA ASN A 197 13.37 -6.15 13.11
C ASN A 197 14.86 -6.47 13.10
N TYR A 198 15.23 -7.41 13.95
CA TYR A 198 16.59 -7.95 14.08
C TYR A 198 16.52 -9.45 13.83
N THR A 199 17.30 -9.93 12.89
CA THR A 199 17.34 -11.36 12.55
C THR A 199 18.79 -11.86 12.61
N HIS A 200 18.98 -12.97 13.29
CA HIS A 200 20.26 -13.66 13.38
C HIS A 200 20.10 -15.06 12.83
N ASN A 201 20.88 -15.41 11.82
CA ASN A 201 20.91 -16.75 11.23
C ASN A 201 22.31 -17.33 11.35
N ILE A 202 22.41 -18.55 11.84
CA ILE A 202 23.64 -19.35 11.89
C ILE A 202 23.39 -20.60 11.07
N GLU A 203 24.25 -20.85 10.11
CA GLU A 203 24.18 -22.04 9.26
C GLU A 203 25.51 -22.78 9.28
N LEU A 204 25.45 -24.07 9.48
CA LEU A 204 26.58 -24.98 9.34
C LEU A 204 26.30 -25.94 8.16
N MET A 205 27.17 -25.95 7.19
CA MET A 205 27.04 -26.76 5.99
C MET A 205 28.29 -27.61 5.78
N LEU A 206 28.09 -28.86 5.44
CA LEU A 206 29.12 -29.74 4.91
C LEU A 206 28.88 -29.88 3.40
N ARG A 207 29.83 -29.49 2.57
CA ARG A 207 29.78 -29.64 1.11
C ARG A 207 30.79 -30.74 0.71
N MET A 208 30.29 -31.71 -0.01
CA MET A 208 31.07 -32.81 -0.63
C MET A 208 31.14 -32.58 -2.13
#